data_55d38d88b91c8b68daaddfecea7d40ca
#
_entry.id   55d38d88b91c8b68daaddfecea7d40ca
#
_cell.length_a   1.000
_cell.length_b   1.000
_cell.length_c   1.000
_cell.angle_alpha   90.00
_cell.angle_beta   90.00
_cell.angle_gamma   90.00
#
_symmetry.space_group_name_H-M   'P 1'
#
loop_
_entity.id
_entity.type
_entity.pdbx_description
1 polymer ?
#
loop_
_entity_poly.entity_id
_entity_poly.type
_entity_poly.pdbx_seq_one_letter_code
_entity_poly.pdbx_strand_id
1 'polypeptide(L)'
;MVIQRSVIRRYAEQLSQLVSKADDVVAGLVEAYMEENPYASVEELRDYTIAVIDEVVQLYGDAASTAAMQMYDGIMREENVATGQAAIYRGPDKQAISKGVHYQARWLTEDDYDPDRYINEVRELTRYHVRKAANDTAIDNVERTNAEFIARQRKQKRAIKTGRAGRAGKVRYARVPTGLETCTYCTMLASRGFVYATAESAGHAQHRGCNCVIVPGVQGETQVDGYDPDELRDLWHDFEAIDGSEPHDEEGEILTGKAKDDAIRAMKEEALHARLGRSTFDAD
;
A
#
# COMPACT_ATOMS: atom_id res chain seq x y z
N MET A 1 14.30 19.00 -3.48
CA MET A 1 14.85 18.33 -2.27
C MET A 1 15.06 16.86 -2.55
N VAL A 2 16.05 16.23 -1.89
CA VAL A 2 16.21 14.76 -1.90
C VAL A 2 15.78 14.23 -0.54
N ILE A 3 14.71 13.43 -0.51
CA ILE A 3 14.27 12.71 0.68
C ILE A 3 15.26 11.57 0.91
N GLN A 4 15.85 11.50 2.10
CA GLN A 4 16.79 10.44 2.43
C GLN A 4 16.06 9.09 2.50
N ARG A 5 16.68 8.06 1.93
CA ARG A 5 16.17 6.67 1.95
C ARG A 5 15.82 6.20 3.38
N SER A 6 16.64 6.57 4.37
CA SER A 6 16.43 6.23 5.78
C SER A 6 15.10 6.73 6.36
N VAL A 7 14.57 7.86 5.86
CA VAL A 7 13.27 8.39 6.29
C VAL A 7 12.15 7.46 5.82
N ILE A 8 12.20 7.07 4.54
CA ILE A 8 11.20 6.18 3.95
C ILE A 8 11.30 4.77 4.57
N ARG A 9 12.51 4.25 4.75
CA ARG A 9 12.74 2.96 5.40
C ARG A 9 12.14 2.92 6.81
N ARG A 10 12.45 3.89 7.66
CA ARG A 10 11.92 3.97 9.02
C ARG A 10 10.39 3.96 9.05
N TYR A 11 9.78 4.72 8.15
CA TYR A 11 8.32 4.73 8.04
C TYR A 11 7.78 3.38 7.58
N ALA A 12 8.40 2.77 6.57
CA ALA A 12 7.99 1.46 6.04
C ALA A 12 8.13 0.36 7.11
N GLU A 13 9.22 0.35 7.88
CA GLU A 13 9.45 -0.57 8.99
C GLU A 13 8.40 -0.38 10.10
N GLN A 14 8.12 0.86 10.50
CA GLN A 14 7.08 1.17 11.48
C GLN A 14 5.70 0.69 11.01
N LEU A 15 5.35 0.96 9.76
CA LEU A 15 4.10 0.50 9.18
C LEU A 15 4.03 -1.03 9.11
N SER A 16 5.11 -1.69 8.71
CA SER A 16 5.19 -3.15 8.66
C SER A 16 5.01 -3.78 10.03
N GLN A 17 5.61 -3.21 11.08
CA GLN A 17 5.43 -3.69 12.46
C GLN A 17 3.99 -3.54 12.95
N LEU A 18 3.32 -2.42 12.63
CA LEU A 18 1.92 -2.22 12.98
C LEU A 18 1.02 -3.23 12.26
N VAL A 19 1.28 -3.46 10.98
CA VAL A 19 0.54 -4.41 10.15
C VAL A 19 0.71 -5.83 10.66
N SER A 20 1.95 -6.27 10.98
CA SER A 20 2.21 -7.61 11.51
C SER A 20 1.55 -7.83 12.87
N LYS A 21 1.61 -6.84 13.76
CA LYS A 21 0.94 -6.95 15.07
C LYS A 21 -0.59 -7.03 14.92
N ALA A 22 -1.16 -6.27 14.01
CA ALA A 22 -2.60 -6.29 13.78
C ALA A 22 -3.08 -7.65 13.29
N ASP A 23 -2.40 -8.23 12.30
CA ASP A 23 -2.81 -9.51 11.76
C ASP A 23 -2.59 -10.68 12.74
N ASP A 24 -1.50 -10.65 13.55
CA ASP A 24 -1.27 -11.63 14.61
C ASP A 24 -2.36 -11.58 15.68
N VAL A 25 -2.78 -10.36 16.08
CA VAL A 25 -3.89 -10.19 17.04
C VAL A 25 -5.20 -10.74 16.49
N VAL A 26 -5.53 -10.42 15.24
CA VAL A 26 -6.78 -10.91 14.62
C VAL A 26 -6.75 -12.43 14.50
N ALA A 27 -5.65 -13.01 14.00
CA ALA A 27 -5.54 -14.46 13.87
C ALA A 27 -5.68 -15.15 15.23
N GLY A 28 -4.92 -14.73 16.23
CA GLY A 28 -4.99 -15.34 17.55
C GLY A 28 -6.37 -15.26 18.20
N LEU A 29 -7.11 -14.16 18.02
CA LEU A 29 -8.48 -14.02 18.54
C LEU A 29 -9.46 -14.93 17.79
N VAL A 30 -9.36 -15.04 16.47
CA VAL A 30 -10.24 -15.89 15.67
C VAL A 30 -9.95 -17.38 15.90
N GLU A 31 -8.67 -17.77 15.98
CA GLU A 31 -8.23 -19.13 16.33
C GLU A 31 -8.75 -19.52 17.73
N ALA A 32 -8.56 -18.66 18.74
CA ALA A 32 -9.07 -18.92 20.09
C ALA A 32 -10.60 -19.07 20.11
N TYR A 33 -11.33 -18.23 19.37
CA TYR A 33 -12.78 -18.36 19.27
C TYR A 33 -13.19 -19.71 18.66
N MET A 34 -12.49 -20.17 17.62
CA MET A 34 -12.77 -21.46 16.98
C MET A 34 -12.50 -22.64 17.93
N GLU A 35 -11.42 -22.57 18.73
CA GLU A 35 -11.08 -23.59 19.72
C GLU A 35 -12.12 -23.63 20.86
N GLU A 36 -12.54 -22.50 21.36
CA GLU A 36 -13.51 -22.39 22.47
C GLU A 36 -14.94 -22.73 22.01
N ASN A 37 -15.26 -22.57 20.71
CA ASN A 37 -16.59 -22.77 20.15
C ASN A 37 -16.58 -23.77 18.98
N PRO A 38 -16.22 -25.04 19.20
CA PRO A 38 -16.03 -26.05 18.14
C PRO A 38 -17.31 -26.38 17.35
N TYR A 39 -18.46 -25.93 17.83
CA TYR A 39 -19.77 -26.12 17.19
C TYR A 39 -20.38 -24.80 16.68
N ALA A 40 -19.61 -23.70 16.68
CA ALA A 40 -20.08 -22.45 16.12
C ALA A 40 -20.44 -22.61 14.65
N SER A 41 -21.53 -22.04 14.23
CA SER A 41 -21.90 -21.97 12.84
C SER A 41 -20.93 -21.05 12.05
N VAL A 42 -20.86 -21.25 10.76
CA VAL A 42 -20.07 -20.35 9.86
C VAL A 42 -20.55 -18.91 10.00
N GLU A 43 -21.84 -18.68 10.26
CA GLU A 43 -22.39 -17.34 10.46
C GLU A 43 -21.86 -16.69 11.74
N GLU A 44 -21.87 -17.42 12.85
CA GLU A 44 -21.35 -16.91 14.14
C GLU A 44 -19.85 -16.61 14.06
N LEU A 45 -19.07 -17.51 13.47
CA LEU A 45 -17.63 -17.27 13.28
C LEU A 45 -17.35 -16.08 12.37
N ARG A 46 -18.09 -15.93 11.29
CA ARG A 46 -18.00 -14.80 10.38
C ARG A 46 -18.29 -13.47 11.11
N ASP A 47 -19.40 -13.41 11.85
CA ASP A 47 -19.82 -12.20 12.56
C ASP A 47 -18.82 -11.81 13.64
N TYR A 48 -18.26 -12.79 14.37
CA TYR A 48 -17.17 -12.60 15.31
C TYR A 48 -15.92 -12.04 14.59
N THR A 49 -15.51 -12.65 13.49
CA THR A 49 -14.33 -12.20 12.72
C THR A 49 -14.49 -10.78 12.21
N ILE A 50 -15.68 -10.40 11.74
CA ILE A 50 -15.96 -9.01 11.30
C ILE A 50 -15.77 -8.04 12.47
N ALA A 51 -16.30 -8.35 13.65
CA ALA A 51 -16.18 -7.49 14.82
C ALA A 51 -14.71 -7.34 15.26
N VAL A 52 -13.97 -8.44 15.31
CA VAL A 52 -12.52 -8.42 15.66
C VAL A 52 -11.71 -7.60 14.67
N ILE A 53 -11.89 -7.81 13.36
CA ILE A 53 -11.16 -7.01 12.36
C ILE A 53 -11.52 -5.53 12.47
N ASP A 54 -12.79 -5.18 12.67
CA ASP A 54 -13.23 -3.79 12.79
C ASP A 54 -12.51 -3.08 13.96
N GLU A 55 -12.47 -3.70 15.14
CA GLU A 55 -11.79 -3.15 16.32
C GLU A 55 -10.28 -3.05 16.15
N VAL A 56 -9.66 -4.09 15.62
CA VAL A 56 -8.20 -4.13 15.41
C VAL A 56 -7.78 -3.13 14.33
N VAL A 57 -8.53 -3.02 13.23
CA VAL A 57 -8.25 -2.03 12.19
C VAL A 57 -8.53 -0.61 12.68
N GLN A 58 -9.50 -0.40 13.57
CA GLN A 58 -9.69 0.90 14.21
C GLN A 58 -8.45 1.32 15.00
N LEU A 59 -7.89 0.43 15.81
CA LEU A 59 -6.74 0.72 16.67
C LEU A 59 -5.44 0.88 15.86
N TYR A 60 -5.10 -0.13 15.06
CA TYR A 60 -3.83 -0.15 14.31
C TYR A 60 -3.86 0.76 13.09
N GLY A 61 -5.03 0.98 12.49
CA GLY A 61 -5.24 1.94 11.42
C GLY A 61 -5.05 3.38 11.88
N ASP A 62 -5.50 3.73 13.10
CA ASP A 62 -5.24 5.04 13.69
C ASP A 62 -3.73 5.26 13.93
N ALA A 63 -3.04 4.26 14.48
CA ALA A 63 -1.58 4.31 14.66
C ALA A 63 -0.83 4.43 13.34
N ALA A 64 -1.23 3.66 12.31
CA ALA A 64 -0.63 3.69 10.98
C ALA A 64 -0.87 5.04 10.28
N SER A 65 -2.06 5.61 10.43
CA SER A 65 -2.40 6.94 9.94
C SER A 65 -1.60 8.04 10.63
N THR A 66 -1.37 7.91 11.94
CA THR A 66 -0.52 8.83 12.69
C THR A 66 0.92 8.80 12.18
N ALA A 67 1.48 7.62 11.91
CA ALA A 67 2.81 7.48 11.33
C ALA A 67 2.89 8.11 9.94
N ALA A 68 1.88 7.91 9.09
CA ALA A 68 1.80 8.52 7.76
C ALA A 68 1.72 10.04 7.82
N MET A 69 0.95 10.59 8.76
CA MET A 69 0.85 12.03 8.98
C MET A 69 2.18 12.62 9.45
N GLN A 70 2.88 11.98 10.38
CA GLN A 70 4.19 12.42 10.85
C GLN A 70 5.23 12.46 9.73
N MET A 71 5.26 11.44 8.87
CA MET A 71 6.10 11.41 7.68
C MET A 71 5.72 12.56 6.73
N TYR A 72 4.42 12.74 6.46
CA TYR A 72 3.92 13.82 5.60
C TYR A 72 4.38 15.19 6.10
N ASP A 73 4.14 15.50 7.36
CA ASP A 73 4.50 16.79 7.97
C ASP A 73 6.01 17.03 7.98
N GLY A 74 6.81 15.99 8.22
CA GLY A 74 8.26 16.02 8.16
C GLY A 74 8.74 16.45 6.77
N ILE A 75 8.28 15.77 5.72
CA ILE A 75 8.66 16.05 4.33
C ILE A 75 8.18 17.44 3.89
N MET A 76 6.93 17.79 4.17
CA MET A 76 6.40 19.11 3.78
C MET A 76 7.11 20.27 4.47
N ARG A 77 7.55 20.07 5.71
CA ARG A 77 8.36 21.07 6.44
C ARG A 77 9.71 21.28 5.76
N GLU A 78 10.40 20.21 5.40
CA GLU A 78 11.68 20.30 4.68
C GLU A 78 11.50 20.90 3.29
N GLU A 79 10.39 20.64 2.62
CA GLU A 79 10.02 21.25 1.34
C GLU A 79 9.58 22.72 1.48
N ASN A 80 9.51 23.28 2.68
CA ASN A 80 8.94 24.60 2.95
C ASN A 80 7.53 24.81 2.38
N VAL A 81 6.72 23.75 2.38
CA VAL A 81 5.30 23.79 2.00
C VAL A 81 4.49 24.04 3.25
N ALA A 82 3.64 25.07 3.23
CA ALA A 82 2.68 25.28 4.31
C ALA A 82 1.55 24.26 4.19
N THR A 83 1.49 23.36 5.15
CA THR A 83 0.38 22.43 5.32
C THR A 83 -0.75 23.08 6.12
N GLY A 84 -1.98 22.67 5.85
CA GLY A 84 -3.15 23.07 6.65
C GLY A 84 -3.40 22.14 7.81
N GLN A 85 -4.67 22.04 8.20
CA GLN A 85 -5.08 21.07 9.22
C GLN A 85 -4.91 19.65 8.68
N ALA A 86 -4.25 18.77 9.43
CA ALA A 86 -4.02 17.38 9.07
C ALA A 86 -5.33 16.62 8.79
N ALA A 87 -5.27 15.67 7.87
CA ALA A 87 -6.36 14.71 7.71
C ALA A 87 -6.40 13.77 8.92
N ILE A 88 -7.60 13.47 9.36
CA ILE A 88 -7.84 12.56 10.49
C ILE A 88 -8.30 11.22 9.91
N TYR A 89 -7.82 10.12 10.49
CA TYR A 89 -8.32 8.80 10.18
C TYR A 89 -9.85 8.72 10.42
N ARG A 90 -10.56 8.19 9.44
CA ARG A 90 -12.04 8.14 9.46
C ARG A 90 -12.61 6.83 10.01
N GLY A 91 -11.73 5.95 10.49
CA GLY A 91 -12.09 4.60 10.90
C GLY A 91 -12.08 3.58 9.75
N PRO A 92 -12.28 2.30 10.09
CA PRO A 92 -12.30 1.21 9.13
C PRO A 92 -13.48 1.30 8.15
N ASP A 93 -13.27 0.80 6.95
CA ASP A 93 -14.34 0.58 5.98
C ASP A 93 -15.09 -0.71 6.33
N LYS A 94 -16.08 -0.57 7.22
CA LYS A 94 -16.88 -1.70 7.74
C LYS A 94 -17.55 -2.51 6.64
N GLN A 95 -17.99 -1.86 5.56
CA GLN A 95 -18.62 -2.55 4.45
C GLN A 95 -17.62 -3.40 3.67
N ALA A 96 -16.42 -2.88 3.43
CA ALA A 96 -15.36 -3.62 2.75
C ALA A 96 -14.85 -4.79 3.61
N ILE A 97 -14.69 -4.58 4.93
CA ILE A 97 -14.34 -5.65 5.88
C ILE A 97 -15.39 -6.75 5.84
N SER A 98 -16.66 -6.41 6.04
CA SER A 98 -17.77 -7.37 6.01
C SER A 98 -17.81 -8.16 4.70
N LYS A 99 -17.74 -7.50 3.54
CA LYS A 99 -17.69 -8.19 2.24
C LYS A 99 -16.49 -9.11 2.11
N GLY A 100 -15.32 -8.67 2.59
CA GLY A 100 -14.09 -9.47 2.57
C GLY A 100 -14.24 -10.76 3.40
N VAL A 101 -14.72 -10.65 4.64
CA VAL A 101 -14.92 -11.82 5.50
C VAL A 101 -15.99 -12.77 4.94
N HIS A 102 -17.12 -12.23 4.44
CA HIS A 102 -18.14 -13.07 3.78
C HIS A 102 -17.55 -13.87 2.61
N TYR A 103 -16.69 -13.25 1.80
CA TYR A 103 -16.04 -13.94 0.70
C TYR A 103 -15.08 -15.04 1.18
N GLN A 104 -14.35 -14.80 2.27
CA GLN A 104 -13.40 -15.79 2.81
C GLN A 104 -14.08 -16.92 3.57
N ALA A 105 -15.27 -16.71 4.11
CA ALA A 105 -16.05 -17.74 4.80
C ALA A 105 -16.38 -18.97 3.93
N ARG A 106 -16.19 -18.90 2.60
CA ARG A 106 -16.26 -20.04 1.70
C ARG A 106 -15.33 -21.19 2.09
N TRP A 107 -14.17 -20.90 2.70
CA TRP A 107 -13.22 -21.90 3.18
C TRP A 107 -13.68 -22.65 4.43
N LEU A 108 -14.84 -22.31 4.95
CA LEU A 108 -15.48 -22.95 6.11
C LEU A 108 -16.70 -23.78 5.72
N THR A 109 -16.98 -23.92 4.42
CA THR A 109 -18.09 -24.75 3.92
C THR A 109 -17.68 -26.24 3.83
N GLU A 110 -18.69 -27.15 3.87
CA GLU A 110 -18.43 -28.58 3.83
C GLU A 110 -17.63 -29.04 2.60
N ASP A 111 -17.84 -28.37 1.45
CA ASP A 111 -17.18 -28.73 0.19
C ASP A 111 -15.69 -28.32 0.14
N ASP A 112 -15.33 -27.21 0.83
CA ASP A 112 -14.01 -26.57 0.75
C ASP A 112 -13.44 -26.25 2.16
N TYR A 113 -13.66 -27.16 3.15
CA TYR A 113 -13.27 -26.90 4.53
C TYR A 113 -11.76 -26.82 4.71
N ASP A 114 -11.25 -25.60 4.84
CA ASP A 114 -9.84 -25.26 5.07
C ASP A 114 -9.73 -24.07 6.06
N PRO A 115 -9.79 -24.36 7.37
CA PRO A 115 -9.73 -23.29 8.39
C PRO A 115 -8.40 -22.56 8.41
N ASP A 116 -7.28 -23.21 8.10
CA ASP A 116 -5.95 -22.56 8.05
C ASP A 116 -5.92 -21.53 6.92
N ARG A 117 -6.50 -21.85 5.78
CA ARG A 117 -6.65 -20.93 4.67
C ARG A 117 -7.55 -19.75 5.03
N TYR A 118 -8.67 -20.02 5.72
CA TYR A 118 -9.53 -18.95 6.22
C TYR A 118 -8.75 -17.96 7.09
N ILE A 119 -7.98 -18.45 8.07
CA ILE A 119 -7.15 -17.62 8.94
C ILE A 119 -6.12 -16.80 8.13
N ASN A 120 -5.43 -17.43 7.18
CA ASN A 120 -4.47 -16.73 6.35
C ASN A 120 -5.11 -15.61 5.51
N GLU A 121 -6.30 -15.84 4.96
CA GLU A 121 -7.04 -14.82 4.21
C GLU A 121 -7.55 -13.67 5.11
N VAL A 122 -7.92 -13.98 6.34
CA VAL A 122 -8.29 -13.00 7.38
C VAL A 122 -7.09 -12.13 7.77
N ARG A 123 -5.91 -12.72 7.91
CA ARG A 123 -4.64 -11.99 8.10
C ARG A 123 -4.39 -11.01 6.96
N GLU A 124 -4.46 -11.48 5.72
CA GLU A 124 -4.24 -10.63 4.53
C GLU A 124 -5.27 -9.50 4.42
N LEU A 125 -6.53 -9.74 4.78
CA LEU A 125 -7.57 -8.72 4.83
C LEU A 125 -7.24 -7.64 5.86
N THR A 126 -6.79 -8.04 7.04
CA THR A 126 -6.37 -7.13 8.12
C THR A 126 -5.18 -6.28 7.70
N ARG A 127 -4.13 -6.89 7.15
CA ARG A 127 -2.95 -6.20 6.59
C ARG A 127 -3.34 -5.15 5.57
N TYR A 128 -4.24 -5.52 4.65
CA TYR A 128 -4.75 -4.61 3.63
C TYR A 128 -5.38 -3.37 4.25
N HIS A 129 -6.29 -3.52 5.21
CA HIS A 129 -7.03 -2.41 5.80
C HIS A 129 -6.14 -1.49 6.65
N VAL A 130 -5.17 -2.01 7.40
CA VAL A 130 -4.22 -1.20 8.18
C VAL A 130 -3.30 -0.40 7.25
N ARG A 131 -2.75 -1.01 6.19
CA ARG A 131 -1.96 -0.28 5.19
C ARG A 131 -2.79 0.78 4.45
N LYS A 132 -4.04 0.43 4.13
CA LYS A 132 -4.95 1.36 3.47
C LYS A 132 -5.19 2.60 4.31
N ALA A 133 -5.37 2.47 5.63
CA ALA A 133 -5.54 3.60 6.54
C ALA A 133 -4.36 4.60 6.46
N ALA A 134 -3.12 4.10 6.47
CA ALA A 134 -1.92 4.92 6.33
C ALA A 134 -1.84 5.62 4.96
N ASN A 135 -2.06 4.86 3.89
CA ASN A 135 -1.97 5.38 2.53
C ASN A 135 -3.06 6.41 2.24
N ASP A 136 -4.31 6.14 2.63
CA ASP A 136 -5.41 7.09 2.48
C ASP A 136 -5.13 8.39 3.25
N THR A 137 -4.56 8.30 4.46
CA THR A 137 -4.19 9.48 5.24
C THR A 137 -3.13 10.33 4.53
N ALA A 138 -2.11 9.71 3.93
CA ALA A 138 -1.10 10.43 3.16
C ALA A 138 -1.72 11.13 1.93
N ILE A 139 -2.59 10.44 1.21
CA ILE A 139 -3.30 10.97 0.03
C ILE A 139 -4.23 12.12 0.43
N ASP A 140 -5.05 11.95 1.45
CA ASP A 140 -5.96 12.98 1.96
C ASP A 140 -5.22 14.26 2.33
N ASN A 141 -4.02 14.14 2.92
CA ASN A 141 -3.18 15.30 3.24
C ASN A 141 -2.66 16.02 1.99
N VAL A 142 -2.29 15.29 0.93
CA VAL A 142 -1.93 15.88 -0.37
C VAL A 142 -3.12 16.64 -0.96
N GLU A 143 -4.30 16.03 -1.00
CA GLU A 143 -5.53 16.63 -1.53
C GLU A 143 -5.90 17.91 -0.76
N ARG A 144 -5.87 17.86 0.57
CA ARG A 144 -6.18 19.02 1.43
C ARG A 144 -5.21 20.17 1.19
N THR A 145 -3.91 19.90 1.15
CA THR A 145 -2.90 20.94 0.92
C THR A 145 -3.14 21.65 -0.42
N ASN A 146 -3.44 20.89 -1.47
CA ASN A 146 -3.78 21.46 -2.78
C ASN A 146 -5.09 22.27 -2.73
N ALA A 147 -6.14 21.75 -2.10
CA ALA A 147 -7.44 22.43 -1.99
C ALA A 147 -7.35 23.74 -1.21
N GLU A 148 -6.64 23.73 -0.08
CA GLU A 148 -6.42 24.94 0.73
C GLU A 148 -5.63 26.00 -0.02
N PHE A 149 -4.60 25.60 -0.77
CA PHE A 149 -3.85 26.51 -1.63
C PHE A 149 -4.77 27.20 -2.66
N ILE A 150 -5.60 26.43 -3.36
CA ILE A 150 -6.56 26.95 -4.34
C ILE A 150 -7.55 27.91 -3.66
N ALA A 151 -8.07 27.54 -2.46
CA ALA A 151 -9.01 28.37 -1.72
C ALA A 151 -8.38 29.71 -1.28
N ARG A 152 -7.12 29.70 -0.82
CA ARG A 152 -6.35 30.91 -0.47
C ARG A 152 -6.15 31.82 -1.68
N GLN A 153 -5.81 31.24 -2.83
CA GLN A 153 -5.66 31.98 -4.10
C GLN A 153 -6.95 32.69 -4.50
N ARG A 154 -8.08 31.99 -4.45
CA ARG A 154 -9.41 32.54 -4.77
C ARG A 154 -9.78 33.71 -3.85
N LYS A 155 -9.49 33.61 -2.54
CA LYS A 155 -9.77 34.68 -1.57
C LYS A 155 -8.92 35.93 -1.80
N GLN A 156 -7.67 35.79 -2.24
CA GLN A 156 -6.75 36.91 -2.39
C GLN A 156 -6.94 37.71 -3.68
N LYS A 157 -7.78 37.25 -4.64
CA LYS A 157 -8.02 37.87 -5.96
C LYS A 157 -6.74 38.33 -6.69
N ARG A 158 -5.57 37.88 -6.27
CA ARG A 158 -4.27 38.23 -6.86
C ARG A 158 -3.67 36.98 -7.49
N ALA A 159 -3.27 37.08 -8.74
CA ALA A 159 -2.36 36.10 -9.32
C ALA A 159 -1.09 36.10 -8.48
N ILE A 160 -0.90 35.07 -7.64
CA ILE A 160 0.35 34.94 -6.90
C ILE A 160 1.44 34.63 -7.94
N LYS A 161 2.18 35.63 -8.29
CA LYS A 161 3.39 35.45 -9.08
C LYS A 161 4.42 34.77 -8.19
N THR A 162 4.71 33.53 -8.55
CA THR A 162 5.91 32.76 -8.21
C THR A 162 6.47 32.88 -6.79
N GLY A 163 6.77 31.79 -6.16
CA GLY A 163 7.38 31.68 -4.85
C GLY A 163 6.82 30.49 -4.09
N ARG A 164 7.04 30.43 -2.79
CA ARG A 164 6.61 29.36 -1.87
C ARG A 164 5.11 29.00 -2.00
N ALA A 165 4.27 29.98 -2.32
CA ALA A 165 2.85 29.77 -2.52
C ALA A 165 2.52 28.93 -3.77
N GLY A 166 3.35 28.99 -4.81
CA GLY A 166 3.19 28.16 -6.01
C GLY A 166 3.54 26.70 -5.78
N ARG A 167 4.41 26.38 -4.83
CA ARG A 167 4.82 25.00 -4.50
C ARG A 167 3.69 24.20 -3.84
N ALA A 168 2.88 24.82 -2.99
CA ALA A 168 1.75 24.13 -2.34
C ALA A 168 0.73 23.57 -3.33
N GLY A 169 0.52 24.23 -4.48
CA GLY A 169 -0.37 23.72 -5.55
C GLY A 169 0.24 22.61 -6.41
N LYS A 170 1.52 22.28 -6.17
CA LYS A 170 2.25 21.22 -6.85
C LYS A 170 2.52 20.02 -5.96
N VAL A 171 1.94 19.96 -4.76
CA VAL A 171 2.09 18.80 -3.89
C VAL A 171 1.46 17.60 -4.57
N ARG A 172 2.22 16.55 -4.68
CA ARG A 172 1.85 15.26 -5.29
C ARG A 172 2.34 14.15 -4.38
N TYR A 173 2.00 12.94 -4.73
CA TYR A 173 2.64 11.78 -4.12
C TYR A 173 3.19 10.84 -5.18
N ALA A 174 4.18 10.07 -4.78
CA ALA A 174 4.68 8.92 -5.50
C ALA A 174 4.31 7.65 -4.74
N ARG A 175 4.22 6.53 -5.46
CA ARG A 175 4.17 5.20 -4.86
C ARG A 175 5.59 4.67 -4.85
N VAL A 176 6.15 4.49 -3.67
CA VAL A 176 7.53 4.01 -3.50
C VAL A 176 7.49 2.57 -3.03
N PRO A 177 8.00 1.62 -3.81
CA PRO A 177 8.13 0.22 -3.39
C PRO A 177 9.10 0.10 -2.21
N THR A 178 8.71 -0.66 -1.17
CA THR A 178 9.52 -0.86 0.04
C THR A 178 9.74 -2.32 0.40
N GLY A 179 9.35 -3.25 -0.46
CA GLY A 179 9.53 -4.70 -0.29
C GLY A 179 10.40 -5.30 -1.39
N LEU A 180 10.88 -6.51 -1.14
CA LEU A 180 11.66 -7.31 -2.09
C LEU A 180 10.84 -7.67 -3.35
N GLU A 181 9.53 -7.84 -3.18
CA GLU A 181 8.60 -8.20 -4.24
C GLU A 181 7.74 -6.99 -4.61
N THR A 182 7.86 -6.55 -5.85
CA THR A 182 7.02 -5.52 -6.42
C THR A 182 6.28 -6.10 -7.63
N CYS A 183 4.95 -6.10 -7.60
CA CYS A 183 4.16 -6.61 -8.72
C CYS A 183 4.20 -5.64 -9.91
N THR A 184 3.95 -6.15 -11.12
CA THR A 184 3.90 -5.38 -12.37
C THR A 184 3.05 -4.11 -12.24
N TYR A 185 1.88 -4.20 -11.61
CA TYR A 185 0.99 -3.06 -11.41
C TYR A 185 1.60 -1.98 -10.50
N CYS A 186 2.22 -2.37 -9.38
CA CYS A 186 2.90 -1.42 -8.50
C CYS A 186 4.13 -0.80 -9.18
N THR A 187 4.89 -1.57 -9.96
CA THR A 187 6.02 -1.08 -10.74
C THR A 187 5.57 -0.01 -11.73
N MET A 188 4.49 -0.26 -12.47
CA MET A 188 3.87 0.70 -13.39
C MET A 188 3.44 2.00 -12.67
N LEU A 189 2.80 1.90 -11.50
CA LEU A 189 2.41 3.09 -10.74
C LEU A 189 3.62 3.84 -10.17
N ALA A 190 4.62 3.12 -9.67
CA ALA A 190 5.84 3.70 -9.13
C ALA A 190 6.68 4.39 -10.21
N SER A 191 6.69 3.90 -11.45
CA SER A 191 7.43 4.47 -12.57
C SER A 191 7.00 5.89 -12.97
N ARG A 192 5.87 6.36 -12.46
CA ARG A 192 5.35 7.70 -12.78
C ARG A 192 5.90 8.81 -11.88
N GLY A 193 6.55 8.47 -10.76
CA GLY A 193 7.08 9.45 -9.82
C GLY A 193 6.02 10.29 -9.12
N PHE A 194 6.37 11.54 -8.79
CA PHE A 194 5.51 12.50 -8.06
C PHE A 194 4.48 13.16 -8.98
N VAL A 195 3.49 12.42 -9.45
CA VAL A 195 2.45 12.93 -10.36
C VAL A 195 1.03 12.83 -9.78
N TYR A 196 0.82 12.01 -8.79
CA TYR A 196 -0.51 11.72 -8.26
C TYR A 196 -0.98 12.83 -7.32
N ALA A 197 -2.21 13.30 -7.50
CA ALA A 197 -2.79 14.39 -6.73
C ALA A 197 -4.02 13.98 -5.91
N THR A 198 -4.69 12.89 -6.31
CA THR A 198 -5.93 12.38 -5.70
C THR A 198 -5.91 10.87 -5.66
N ALA A 199 -6.78 10.27 -4.85
CA ALA A 199 -6.93 8.81 -4.79
C ALA A 199 -7.26 8.22 -6.17
N GLU A 200 -8.13 8.87 -6.94
CA GLU A 200 -8.52 8.44 -8.29
C GLU A 200 -7.34 8.45 -9.26
N SER A 201 -6.40 9.39 -9.11
CA SER A 201 -5.26 9.51 -10.03
C SER A 201 -4.27 8.34 -9.95
N ALA A 202 -4.24 7.63 -8.81
CA ALA A 202 -3.46 6.40 -8.63
C ALA A 202 -4.31 5.12 -8.76
N GLY A 203 -5.54 5.23 -9.25
CA GLY A 203 -6.43 4.10 -9.48
C GLY A 203 -6.90 3.40 -8.20
N HIS A 204 -7.05 4.12 -7.07
CA HIS A 204 -7.38 3.55 -5.74
C HIS A 204 -6.47 2.37 -5.36
N ALA A 205 -5.25 2.42 -5.77
CA ALA A 205 -4.35 1.35 -6.11
C ALA A 205 -3.65 0.71 -4.92
N GLN A 206 -4.40 0.36 -3.89
CA GLN A 206 -3.90 -0.61 -2.95
C GLN A 206 -4.54 -1.97 -3.25
N HIS A 207 -3.72 -2.99 -3.45
CA HIS A 207 -4.16 -4.39 -3.53
C HIS A 207 -3.59 -5.18 -2.37
N ARG A 208 -4.10 -6.38 -2.14
CA ARG A 208 -3.55 -7.31 -1.15
C ARG A 208 -2.10 -7.64 -1.47
N GLY A 209 -1.27 -7.80 -0.45
CA GLY A 209 0.17 -8.06 -0.61
C GLY A 209 1.01 -6.86 -1.08
N CYS A 210 0.42 -5.66 -1.27
CA CYS A 210 1.16 -4.48 -1.67
C CYS A 210 2.02 -3.93 -0.54
N ASN A 211 3.33 -3.77 -0.79
CA ASN A 211 4.30 -3.19 0.14
C ASN A 211 4.66 -1.72 -0.17
N CYS A 212 4.06 -1.11 -1.20
CA CYS A 212 4.34 0.29 -1.53
C CYS A 212 3.84 1.23 -0.45
N VAL A 213 4.61 2.29 -0.20
CA VAL A 213 4.20 3.42 0.64
C VAL A 213 3.90 4.64 -0.22
N ILE A 214 3.00 5.48 0.26
CA ILE A 214 2.69 6.77 -0.35
C ILE A 214 3.64 7.81 0.22
N VAL A 215 4.48 8.39 -0.63
CA VAL A 215 5.45 9.42 -0.27
C VAL A 215 5.02 10.75 -0.87
N PRO A 216 4.76 11.79 -0.06
CA PRO A 216 4.43 13.12 -0.57
C PRO A 216 5.67 13.85 -1.06
N GLY A 217 5.48 14.80 -1.99
CA GLY A 217 6.55 15.64 -2.49
C GLY A 217 6.02 16.77 -3.38
N VAL A 218 6.92 17.57 -3.93
CA VAL A 218 6.60 18.64 -4.87
C VAL A 218 6.97 18.21 -6.28
N GLN A 219 6.00 18.22 -7.18
CA GLN A 219 6.16 17.77 -8.57
C GLN A 219 7.33 18.46 -9.26
N GLY A 220 8.24 17.68 -9.83
CA GLY A 220 9.41 18.15 -10.54
C GLY A 220 10.53 18.71 -9.65
N GLU A 221 10.40 18.66 -8.32
CA GLU A 221 11.37 19.20 -7.37
C GLU A 221 11.83 18.19 -6.33
N THR A 222 10.96 17.27 -5.94
CA THR A 222 11.26 16.22 -4.94
C THR A 222 11.80 14.97 -5.61
N GLN A 223 12.86 14.43 -5.03
CA GLN A 223 13.44 13.12 -5.35
C GLN A 223 13.52 12.28 -4.06
N VAL A 224 13.58 10.99 -4.18
CA VAL A 224 13.84 10.06 -3.07
C VAL A 224 15.12 9.31 -3.39
N ASP A 225 16.04 9.29 -2.44
CA ASP A 225 17.28 8.54 -2.57
C ASP A 225 17.00 7.04 -2.75
N GLY A 226 17.58 6.45 -3.79
CA GLY A 226 17.35 5.04 -4.17
C GLY A 226 15.97 4.75 -4.78
N TYR A 227 15.24 5.76 -5.24
CA TYR A 227 14.02 5.61 -6.01
C TYR A 227 14.15 6.32 -7.34
N ASP A 228 14.24 5.56 -8.41
CA ASP A 228 14.33 6.05 -9.78
C ASP A 228 13.09 5.62 -10.59
N PRO A 229 12.18 6.57 -10.91
CA PRO A 229 10.99 6.27 -11.72
C PRO A 229 11.32 5.77 -13.14
N ASP A 230 12.45 6.17 -13.72
CA ASP A 230 12.82 5.77 -15.08
C ASP A 230 13.30 4.31 -15.10
N GLU A 231 14.14 3.89 -14.14
CA GLU A 231 14.50 2.49 -13.96
C GLU A 231 13.28 1.59 -13.70
N LEU A 232 12.31 2.08 -12.90
CA LEU A 232 11.06 1.37 -12.66
C LEU A 232 10.17 1.28 -13.91
N ARG A 233 10.26 2.25 -14.83
CA ARG A 233 9.56 2.20 -16.11
C ARG A 233 10.11 1.10 -16.99
N ASP A 234 11.43 1.00 -17.06
CA ASP A 234 12.10 -0.05 -17.81
C ASP A 234 11.77 -1.43 -17.22
N LEU A 235 11.81 -1.56 -15.90
CA LEU A 235 11.44 -2.79 -15.21
C LEU A 235 9.95 -3.16 -15.45
N TRP A 236 9.05 -2.17 -15.49
CA TRP A 236 7.66 -2.43 -15.82
C TRP A 236 7.51 -3.01 -17.23
N HIS A 237 8.23 -2.47 -18.22
CA HIS A 237 8.21 -3.03 -19.56
C HIS A 237 8.79 -4.45 -19.61
N ASP A 238 9.84 -4.75 -18.85
CA ASP A 238 10.35 -6.12 -18.72
C ASP A 238 9.28 -7.04 -18.12
N PHE A 239 8.57 -6.60 -17.08
CA PHE A 239 7.50 -7.37 -16.46
C PHE A 239 6.32 -7.60 -17.40
N GLU A 240 5.94 -6.61 -18.22
CA GLU A 240 4.88 -6.79 -19.22
C GLU A 240 5.31 -7.82 -20.30
N ALA A 241 6.58 -7.80 -20.70
CA ALA A 241 7.10 -8.78 -21.63
C ALA A 241 7.13 -10.20 -21.02
N ILE A 242 7.52 -10.32 -19.75
CA ILE A 242 7.53 -11.60 -19.02
C ILE A 242 6.09 -12.13 -18.84
N ASP A 243 5.12 -11.28 -18.46
CA ASP A 243 3.72 -11.67 -18.33
C ASP A 243 3.11 -12.17 -19.63
N GLY A 244 3.56 -11.63 -20.78
CA GLY A 244 3.17 -12.07 -22.11
C GLY A 244 3.95 -13.28 -22.65
N SER A 245 4.92 -13.82 -21.90
CA SER A 245 5.75 -14.93 -22.35
C SER A 245 5.07 -16.30 -22.18
N GLU A 246 5.56 -17.28 -22.92
CA GLU A 246 5.18 -18.69 -22.80
C GLU A 246 6.42 -19.49 -22.33
N PRO A 247 6.65 -19.57 -21.00
CA PRO A 247 7.79 -20.32 -20.48
C PRO A 247 7.66 -21.82 -20.78
N HIS A 248 8.80 -22.45 -21.04
CA HIS A 248 8.89 -23.87 -21.37
C HIS A 248 9.70 -24.61 -20.28
N ASP A 249 9.46 -25.91 -20.14
CA ASP A 249 10.29 -26.79 -19.34
C ASP A 249 11.60 -27.21 -20.03
N GLU A 250 12.38 -28.08 -19.39
CA GLU A 250 13.65 -28.59 -19.94
C GLU A 250 13.46 -29.45 -21.20
N GLU A 251 12.28 -30.01 -21.40
CA GLU A 251 11.90 -30.81 -22.57
C GLU A 251 11.34 -29.95 -23.71
N GLY A 252 11.13 -28.63 -23.48
CA GLY A 252 10.63 -27.67 -24.46
C GLY A 252 9.11 -27.62 -24.57
N GLU A 253 8.37 -28.19 -23.60
CA GLU A 253 6.91 -28.11 -23.53
C GLU A 253 6.47 -26.83 -22.83
N ILE A 254 5.38 -26.20 -23.29
CA ILE A 254 4.84 -24.97 -22.69
C ILE A 254 4.31 -25.26 -21.29
N LEU A 255 4.84 -24.54 -20.30
CA LEU A 255 4.37 -24.62 -18.92
C LEU A 255 2.95 -24.08 -18.78
N THR A 256 2.12 -24.74 -17.96
CA THR A 256 0.73 -24.34 -17.69
C THR A 256 0.43 -24.35 -16.21
N GLY A 257 -0.66 -23.68 -15.80
CA GLY A 257 -1.11 -23.63 -14.42
C GLY A 257 -0.04 -23.13 -13.45
N LYS A 258 0.10 -23.77 -12.29
CA LYS A 258 1.04 -23.37 -11.24
C LYS A 258 2.50 -23.31 -11.70
N ALA A 259 2.93 -24.25 -12.56
CA ALA A 259 4.30 -24.28 -13.08
C ALA A 259 4.62 -23.03 -13.93
N LYS A 260 3.66 -22.59 -14.74
CA LYS A 260 3.76 -21.32 -15.47
C LYS A 260 3.87 -20.12 -14.53
N ASP A 261 3.03 -20.06 -13.51
CA ASP A 261 3.02 -18.95 -12.55
C ASP A 261 4.35 -18.86 -11.78
N ASP A 262 4.89 -20.01 -11.36
CA ASP A 262 6.18 -20.08 -10.66
C ASP A 262 7.33 -19.66 -11.56
N ALA A 263 7.34 -20.07 -12.83
CA ALA A 263 8.35 -19.66 -13.82
C ALA A 263 8.30 -18.14 -14.09
N ILE A 264 7.13 -17.58 -14.31
CA ILE A 264 6.93 -16.13 -14.51
C ILE A 264 7.42 -15.35 -13.29
N ARG A 265 7.13 -15.82 -12.06
CA ARG A 265 7.61 -15.20 -10.84
C ARG A 265 9.13 -15.19 -10.77
N ALA A 266 9.78 -16.33 -11.03
CA ALA A 266 11.24 -16.43 -11.04
C ALA A 266 11.89 -15.50 -12.09
N MET A 267 11.33 -15.41 -13.29
CA MET A 267 11.80 -14.48 -14.33
C MET A 267 11.69 -13.02 -13.89
N LYS A 268 10.61 -12.64 -13.18
CA LYS A 268 10.44 -11.28 -12.65
C LYS A 268 11.41 -10.97 -11.52
N GLU A 269 11.68 -11.93 -10.63
CA GLU A 269 12.71 -11.79 -9.60
C GLU A 269 14.10 -11.58 -10.22
N GLU A 270 14.45 -12.35 -11.25
CA GLU A 270 15.69 -12.18 -11.98
C GLU A 270 15.79 -10.79 -12.65
N ALA A 271 14.75 -10.35 -13.34
CA ALA A 271 14.68 -9.02 -13.96
C ALA A 271 14.82 -7.90 -12.92
N LEU A 272 14.17 -8.04 -11.75
CA LEU A 272 14.30 -7.11 -10.64
C LEU A 272 15.74 -7.02 -10.14
N HIS A 273 16.38 -8.16 -9.90
CA HIS A 273 17.77 -8.22 -9.45
C HIS A 273 18.73 -7.67 -10.49
N ALA A 274 18.51 -7.94 -11.77
CA ALA A 274 19.38 -7.45 -12.85
C ALA A 274 19.37 -5.92 -12.99
N ARG A 275 18.21 -5.28 -12.79
CA ARG A 275 18.08 -3.82 -12.95
C ARG A 275 18.34 -3.03 -11.68
N LEU A 276 17.78 -3.43 -10.56
CA LEU A 276 17.82 -2.66 -9.31
C LEU A 276 18.92 -3.14 -8.34
N GLY A 277 19.68 -4.19 -8.71
CA GLY A 277 20.57 -4.83 -7.77
C GLY A 277 19.79 -5.52 -6.65
N ARG A 278 20.45 -5.78 -5.51
CA ARG A 278 19.74 -6.16 -4.29
C ARG A 278 18.90 -4.97 -3.85
N SER A 279 17.61 -5.09 -4.02
CA SER A 279 16.50 -4.22 -3.74
C SER A 279 16.83 -2.76 -3.36
N THR A 280 16.12 -1.83 -3.96
CA THR A 280 16.21 -0.39 -3.66
C THR A 280 15.94 -0.05 -2.20
N PHE A 281 15.43 -1.00 -1.40
CA PHE A 281 15.05 -0.84 0.00
C PHE A 281 15.46 -2.00 0.90
N ASP A 282 16.39 -2.89 0.48
CA ASP A 282 16.94 -3.92 1.34
C ASP A 282 17.70 -3.31 2.50
N ALA A 283 17.44 -3.85 3.67
CA ALA A 283 18.22 -3.61 4.86
C ALA A 283 19.62 -4.22 4.68
N ASP A 284 20.66 -3.40 4.81
CA ASP A 284 21.92 -3.84 5.37
C ASP A 284 21.77 -3.89 6.90
#